data_f8e7368b2c8b90e24b3c4417f50a5472
#
_entry.id   f8e7368b2c8b90e24b3c4417f50a5472
#
_cell.length_a   1.000
_cell.length_b   1.000
_cell.length_c   1.000
_cell.angle_alpha   90.00
_cell.angle_beta   90.00
_cell.angle_gamma   90.00
#
_symmetry.space_group_name_H-M   'P 1'
#
loop_
_entity.id
_entity.type
_entity.pdbx_description
1 polymer ?
#
loop_
_entity_poly.entity_id
_entity_poly.type
_entity_poly.pdbx_seq_one_letter_code
_entity_poly.pdbx_strand_id
1 'polypeptide(L)'
;RDRVYIDGPYGLFSHLRFSEAQEFIMIAGGIGITPMLSMLRYMADSGDQRKLTLLWSNQTPDHIVLPDAFEKLAAQLKGLRILHVMTRASEYSGERRRLDRPKLKRLLSDCSRSAAVLVCGPDQMMTDVYLWLVSLGFQRRMIFIERFSL
;
A
#
# COMPACT_ATOMS: atom_id res chain seq x y z
N ARG A 1 -15.20 13.39 -31.42
CA ARG A 1 -14.50 12.34 -30.67
C ARG A 1 -13.05 12.81 -30.48
N ASP A 2 -12.68 13.10 -29.25
CA ASP A 2 -11.30 13.47 -28.91
C ASP A 2 -10.43 12.22 -28.97
N ARG A 3 -9.22 12.34 -29.53
CA ARG A 3 -8.23 11.27 -29.53
C ARG A 3 -7.28 11.52 -28.38
N VAL A 4 -7.13 10.53 -27.53
CA VAL A 4 -6.15 10.52 -26.43
C VAL A 4 -5.04 9.56 -26.81
N TYR A 5 -3.80 10.01 -26.70
CA TYR A 5 -2.61 9.18 -26.86
C TYR A 5 -2.09 8.81 -25.48
N ILE A 6 -1.91 7.52 -25.24
CA ILE A 6 -1.37 7.00 -23.99
C ILE A 6 -0.04 6.34 -24.33
N ASP A 7 1.02 6.80 -23.65
CA ASP A 7 2.36 6.21 -23.74
C ASP A 7 2.65 5.49 -22.40
N GLY A 8 3.03 4.21 -22.47
CA GLY A 8 3.22 3.36 -21.28
C GLY A 8 2.68 1.93 -21.50
N PRO A 9 2.65 1.08 -20.47
CA PRO A 9 3.10 1.33 -19.09
C PRO A 9 4.63 1.29 -18.97
N TYR A 10 5.17 2.19 -18.14
CA TYR A 10 6.60 2.21 -17.80
C TYR A 10 6.82 1.80 -16.34
N GLY A 11 8.04 1.31 -16.05
CA GLY A 11 8.46 0.97 -14.72
C GLY A 11 8.27 -0.50 -14.34
N LEU A 12 8.88 -0.87 -13.21
CA LEU A 12 8.92 -2.24 -12.68
C LEU A 12 8.14 -2.40 -11.37
N PHE A 13 7.44 -1.36 -10.93
CA PHE A 13 6.69 -1.39 -9.67
C PHE A 13 5.40 -2.19 -9.84
N SER A 14 5.51 -3.49 -9.61
CA SER A 14 4.40 -4.42 -9.77
C SER A 14 4.50 -5.57 -8.77
N HIS A 15 3.34 -6.04 -8.28
CA HIS A 15 3.23 -7.27 -7.49
C HIS A 15 3.68 -8.52 -8.26
N LEU A 16 3.63 -8.49 -9.58
CA LEU A 16 4.07 -9.61 -10.45
C LEU A 16 5.57 -9.90 -10.31
N ARG A 17 6.36 -8.92 -9.86
CA ARG A 17 7.78 -9.13 -9.52
C ARG A 17 7.98 -10.16 -8.40
N PHE A 18 6.97 -10.35 -7.57
CA PHE A 18 6.99 -11.26 -6.42
C PHE A 18 5.91 -12.34 -6.58
N SER A 19 5.89 -13.00 -7.74
CA SER A 19 4.88 -14.04 -8.06
C SER A 19 4.80 -15.14 -7.01
N GLU A 20 5.94 -15.50 -6.42
CA GLU A 20 6.04 -16.56 -5.40
C GLU A 20 5.66 -16.10 -3.98
N ALA A 21 5.46 -14.80 -3.77
CA ALA A 21 5.07 -14.29 -2.45
C ALA A 21 3.65 -14.75 -2.08
N GLN A 22 3.50 -15.27 -0.87
CA GLN A 22 2.20 -15.72 -0.34
C GLN A 22 1.44 -14.62 0.40
N GLU A 23 2.11 -13.52 0.69
CA GLU A 23 1.56 -12.38 1.39
C GLU A 23 2.13 -11.07 0.84
N PHE A 24 1.28 -10.07 0.70
CA PHE A 24 1.66 -8.72 0.29
C PHE A 24 1.29 -7.69 1.36
N ILE A 25 2.20 -6.74 1.53
CA ILE A 25 1.98 -5.53 2.32
C ILE A 25 2.16 -4.34 1.38
N MET A 26 1.13 -3.54 1.24
CA MET A 26 1.12 -2.32 0.44
C MET A 26 1.04 -1.12 1.38
N ILE A 27 2.01 -0.21 1.31
CA ILE A 27 2.06 0.99 2.15
C ILE A 27 2.02 2.21 1.25
N ALA A 28 0.91 2.94 1.34
CA ALA A 28 0.65 4.11 0.51
C ALA A 28 0.59 5.40 1.33
N GLY A 29 1.16 6.47 0.81
CA GLY A 29 1.00 7.83 1.32
C GLY A 29 0.28 8.73 0.31
N GLY A 30 -0.90 9.23 0.67
CA GLY A 30 -1.68 10.09 -0.22
C GLY A 30 -1.90 9.47 -1.60
N ILE A 31 -1.45 10.17 -2.64
CA ILE A 31 -1.59 9.74 -4.04
C ILE A 31 -0.81 8.45 -4.39
N GLY A 32 0.14 8.04 -3.54
CA GLY A 32 0.84 6.75 -3.68
C GLY A 32 -0.08 5.52 -3.64
N ILE A 33 -1.38 5.74 -3.40
CA ILE A 33 -2.42 4.71 -3.51
C ILE A 33 -2.67 4.26 -4.95
N THR A 34 -2.37 5.10 -5.94
CA THR A 34 -2.75 4.83 -7.34
C THR A 34 -2.14 3.54 -7.91
N PRO A 35 -0.84 3.25 -7.77
CA PRO A 35 -0.29 1.98 -8.21
C PRO A 35 -0.85 0.80 -7.39
N MET A 36 -1.12 1.00 -6.09
CA MET A 36 -1.71 -0.05 -5.25
C MET A 36 -3.12 -0.40 -5.73
N LEU A 37 -3.94 0.62 -6.04
CA LEU A 37 -5.29 0.41 -6.58
C LEU A 37 -5.26 -0.38 -7.90
N SER A 38 -4.33 -0.06 -8.79
CA SER A 38 -4.16 -0.78 -10.05
C SER A 38 -3.85 -2.26 -9.81
N MET A 39 -2.88 -2.55 -8.92
CA MET A 39 -2.51 -3.91 -8.56
C MET A 39 -3.64 -4.67 -7.88
N LEU A 40 -4.35 -4.04 -6.93
CA LEU A 40 -5.49 -4.67 -6.25
C LEU A 40 -6.63 -5.02 -7.21
N ARG A 41 -6.91 -4.16 -8.21
CA ARG A 41 -7.88 -4.47 -9.27
C ARG A 41 -7.47 -5.69 -10.08
N TYR A 42 -6.22 -5.72 -10.52
CA TYR A 42 -5.70 -6.88 -11.25
C TYR A 42 -5.78 -8.17 -10.40
N MET A 43 -5.41 -8.09 -9.12
CA MET A 43 -5.50 -9.24 -8.21
C MET A 43 -6.95 -9.71 -8.02
N ALA A 44 -7.91 -8.78 -7.92
CA ALA A 44 -9.34 -9.10 -7.85
C ALA A 44 -9.84 -9.78 -9.12
N ASP A 45 -9.49 -9.23 -10.30
CA ASP A 45 -9.89 -9.77 -11.60
C ASP A 45 -9.28 -11.16 -11.85
N SER A 46 -8.09 -11.43 -11.33
CA SER A 46 -7.41 -12.73 -11.41
C SER A 46 -7.82 -13.74 -10.33
N GLY A 47 -8.71 -13.34 -9.41
CA GLY A 47 -9.17 -14.22 -8.32
C GLY A 47 -8.09 -14.54 -7.28
N ASP A 48 -7.17 -13.60 -7.02
CA ASP A 48 -6.08 -13.78 -6.07
C ASP A 48 -6.60 -14.00 -4.65
N GLN A 49 -6.11 -15.02 -3.97
CA GLN A 49 -6.53 -15.40 -2.62
C GLN A 49 -5.45 -15.15 -1.56
N ARG A 50 -4.34 -14.54 -1.92
CA ARG A 50 -3.23 -14.28 -1.00
C ARG A 50 -3.64 -13.29 0.07
N LYS A 51 -2.93 -13.33 1.20
CA LYS A 51 -3.09 -12.36 2.28
C LYS A 51 -2.55 -11.00 1.84
N LEU A 52 -3.38 -9.96 1.95
CA LEU A 52 -3.09 -8.61 1.51
C LEU A 52 -3.32 -7.63 2.66
N THR A 53 -2.33 -6.82 2.99
CA THR A 53 -2.49 -5.71 3.94
C THR A 53 -2.19 -4.40 3.23
N LEU A 54 -3.20 -3.55 3.09
CA LEU A 54 -3.04 -2.19 2.60
C LEU A 54 -3.03 -1.23 3.79
N LEU A 55 -1.91 -0.54 4.00
CA LEU A 55 -1.77 0.54 4.97
C LEU A 55 -1.73 1.85 4.19
N TRP A 56 -2.75 2.68 4.34
CA TRP A 56 -2.89 3.92 3.59
C TRP A 56 -2.94 5.14 4.52
N SER A 57 -1.89 5.96 4.41
CA SER A 57 -1.75 7.18 5.20
C SER A 57 -2.26 8.40 4.44
N ASN A 58 -3.19 9.13 5.04
CA ASN A 58 -3.77 10.38 4.54
C ASN A 58 -3.74 11.47 5.61
N GLN A 59 -4.05 12.72 5.23
CA GLN A 59 -4.15 13.81 6.21
C GLN A 59 -5.44 13.69 7.03
N THR A 60 -6.56 13.58 6.35
CA THR A 60 -7.91 13.46 6.93
C THR A 60 -8.72 12.43 6.14
N PRO A 61 -9.88 11.96 6.66
CA PRO A 61 -10.75 11.04 5.93
C PRO A 61 -11.20 11.54 4.56
N ASP A 62 -11.39 12.84 4.39
CA ASP A 62 -11.81 13.46 3.11
C ASP A 62 -10.78 13.29 1.99
N HIS A 63 -9.55 12.91 2.33
CA HIS A 63 -8.50 12.59 1.36
C HIS A 63 -8.54 11.11 0.89
N ILE A 64 -9.48 10.32 1.37
CA ILE A 64 -9.69 8.97 0.87
C ILE A 64 -10.40 9.08 -0.49
N VAL A 65 -9.65 8.81 -1.55
CA VAL A 65 -10.20 8.80 -2.90
C VAL A 65 -10.86 7.46 -3.20
N LEU A 66 -11.95 7.48 -3.98
CA LEU A 66 -12.66 6.29 -4.47
C LEU A 66 -13.02 5.27 -3.37
N PRO A 67 -13.65 5.67 -2.24
CA PRO A 67 -13.94 4.76 -1.14
C PRO A 67 -14.73 3.54 -1.60
N ASP A 68 -15.76 3.71 -2.45
CA ASP A 68 -16.58 2.62 -2.98
C ASP A 68 -15.78 1.57 -3.75
N ALA A 69 -14.69 1.99 -4.44
CA ALA A 69 -13.82 1.06 -5.15
C ALA A 69 -13.05 0.15 -4.17
N PHE A 70 -12.60 0.71 -3.04
CA PHE A 70 -11.90 -0.06 -2.01
C PHE A 70 -12.85 -0.98 -1.24
N GLU A 71 -14.08 -0.58 -1.01
CA GLU A 71 -15.12 -1.44 -0.42
C GLU A 71 -15.40 -2.65 -1.33
N LYS A 72 -15.57 -2.43 -2.64
CA LYS A 72 -15.75 -3.49 -3.62
C LYS A 72 -14.55 -4.43 -3.67
N LEU A 73 -13.32 -3.91 -3.66
CA LEU A 73 -12.11 -4.71 -3.64
C LEU A 73 -12.02 -5.56 -2.36
N ALA A 74 -12.35 -4.99 -1.20
CA ALA A 74 -12.36 -5.74 0.06
C ALA A 74 -13.42 -6.86 0.08
N ALA A 75 -14.54 -6.66 -0.64
CA ALA A 75 -15.56 -7.71 -0.81
C ALA A 75 -15.08 -8.85 -1.74
N GLN A 76 -14.31 -8.55 -2.77
CA GLN A 76 -13.78 -9.51 -3.74
C GLN A 76 -12.54 -10.24 -3.22
N LEU A 77 -11.58 -9.51 -2.66
CA LEU A 77 -10.31 -10.03 -2.14
C LEU A 77 -10.47 -10.38 -0.66
N LYS A 78 -10.85 -11.62 -0.36
CA LYS A 78 -11.12 -12.07 1.02
C LYS A 78 -9.93 -11.97 1.97
N GLY A 79 -8.72 -11.99 1.42
CA GLY A 79 -7.47 -11.79 2.17
C GLY A 79 -7.08 -10.32 2.39
N LEU A 80 -7.83 -9.35 1.84
CA LEU A 80 -7.49 -7.93 1.91
C LEU A 80 -7.95 -7.31 3.23
N ARG A 81 -7.00 -6.74 3.96
CA ARG A 81 -7.20 -5.87 5.11
C ARG A 81 -6.74 -4.46 4.78
N ILE A 82 -7.61 -3.47 4.95
CA ILE A 82 -7.29 -2.05 4.73
C ILE A 82 -7.17 -1.34 6.08
N LEU A 83 -6.04 -0.68 6.28
CA LEU A 83 -5.73 0.09 7.49
C LEU A 83 -5.50 1.56 7.10
N HIS A 84 -6.39 2.43 7.52
CA HIS A 84 -6.25 3.87 7.33
C HIS A 84 -5.51 4.52 8.49
N VAL A 85 -4.55 5.40 8.17
CA VAL A 85 -3.82 6.21 9.16
C VAL A 85 -4.03 7.68 8.83
N MET A 86 -4.68 8.42 9.75
CA MET A 86 -4.97 9.84 9.56
C MET A 86 -3.99 10.70 10.32
N THR A 87 -3.21 11.51 9.57
CA THR A 87 -2.10 12.26 10.17
C THR A 87 -2.52 13.57 10.83
N ARG A 88 -3.69 14.12 10.45
CA ARG A 88 -4.21 15.43 10.91
C ARG A 88 -5.68 15.40 11.36
N ALA A 89 -6.21 14.24 11.74
CA ALA A 89 -7.58 14.10 12.20
C ALA A 89 -7.61 13.69 13.68
N SER A 90 -7.73 14.66 14.59
CA SER A 90 -7.73 14.43 16.04
C SER A 90 -8.92 13.58 16.49
N GLU A 91 -10.07 13.74 15.83
CA GLU A 91 -11.33 13.06 16.16
C GLU A 91 -11.51 11.70 15.43
N TYR A 92 -10.55 11.29 14.61
CA TYR A 92 -10.64 10.02 13.90
C TYR A 92 -10.54 8.85 14.90
N SER A 93 -11.47 7.92 14.83
CA SER A 93 -11.55 6.77 15.74
C SER A 93 -10.52 5.67 15.48
N GLY A 94 -9.91 5.66 14.28
CA GLY A 94 -8.86 4.71 13.89
C GLY A 94 -7.44 5.19 14.21
N GLU A 95 -6.48 4.76 13.39
CA GLU A 95 -5.07 5.13 13.57
C GLU A 95 -4.83 6.61 13.26
N ARG A 96 -4.24 7.33 14.21
CA ARG A 96 -3.97 8.77 14.15
C ARG A 96 -2.48 9.08 14.18
N ARG A 97 -2.12 10.31 13.77
CA ARG A 97 -0.74 10.80 13.68
C ARG A 97 0.07 10.07 12.59
N ARG A 98 1.25 10.56 12.29
CA ARG A 98 2.15 9.95 11.31
C ARG A 98 2.51 8.52 11.69
N LEU A 99 2.87 7.74 10.67
CA LEU A 99 3.52 6.46 10.90
C LEU A 99 4.82 6.68 11.66
N ASP A 100 5.08 5.76 12.57
CA ASP A 100 6.34 5.60 13.27
C ASP A 100 6.66 4.11 13.41
N ARG A 101 7.87 3.79 13.85
CA ARG A 101 8.32 2.41 13.97
C ARG A 101 7.46 1.56 14.94
N PRO A 102 7.11 2.04 16.15
CA PRO A 102 6.21 1.30 17.05
C PRO A 102 4.85 1.00 16.45
N LYS A 103 4.23 1.98 15.78
CA LYS A 103 2.94 1.82 15.09
C LYS A 103 3.05 0.80 13.96
N LEU A 104 4.07 0.91 13.12
CA LEU A 104 4.29 -0.03 12.03
C LEU A 104 4.50 -1.46 12.56
N LYS A 105 5.29 -1.62 13.64
CA LYS A 105 5.48 -2.91 14.33
C LYS A 105 4.15 -3.52 14.78
N ARG A 106 3.28 -2.72 15.38
CA ARG A 106 1.97 -3.16 15.86
C ARG A 106 1.03 -3.52 14.72
N LEU A 107 0.91 -2.65 13.71
CA LEU A 107 0.00 -2.84 12.58
C LEU A 107 0.36 -4.04 11.70
N LEU A 108 1.64 -4.39 11.64
CA LEU A 108 2.17 -5.50 10.86
C LEU A 108 2.61 -6.69 11.73
N SER A 109 2.11 -6.79 12.97
CA SER A 109 2.51 -7.84 13.92
C SER A 109 2.18 -9.25 13.45
N ASP A 110 1.08 -9.40 12.73
CA ASP A 110 0.56 -10.65 12.17
C ASP A 110 1.01 -10.92 10.72
N CYS A 111 1.85 -10.05 10.16
CA CYS A 111 2.40 -10.20 8.82
C CYS A 111 3.72 -10.99 8.83
N SER A 112 3.89 -11.82 7.81
CA SER A 112 5.14 -12.56 7.60
C SER A 112 6.31 -11.60 7.33
N ARG A 113 7.49 -11.90 7.87
CA ARG A 113 8.72 -11.13 7.57
C ARG A 113 9.28 -11.44 6.18
N SER A 114 8.77 -12.47 5.51
CA SER A 114 9.03 -12.78 4.10
C SER A 114 7.96 -12.25 3.14
N ALA A 115 6.96 -11.51 3.62
CA ALA A 115 5.97 -10.86 2.78
C ALA A 115 6.63 -9.90 1.78
N ALA A 116 6.08 -9.81 0.58
CA ALA A 116 6.46 -8.78 -0.38
C ALA A 116 5.88 -7.44 0.07
N VAL A 117 6.71 -6.42 0.18
CA VAL A 117 6.32 -5.09 0.64
C VAL A 117 6.48 -4.08 -0.48
N LEU A 118 5.39 -3.41 -0.83
CA LEU A 118 5.33 -2.37 -1.85
C LEU A 118 5.06 -1.03 -1.17
N VAL A 119 5.92 -0.04 -1.40
CA VAL A 119 5.82 1.27 -0.73
C VAL A 119 5.80 2.38 -1.76
N CYS A 120 4.82 3.28 -1.68
CA CYS A 120 4.71 4.45 -2.55
C CYS A 120 4.10 5.64 -1.79
N GLY A 121 4.71 6.80 -1.92
CA GLY A 121 4.26 8.01 -1.24
C GLY A 121 5.33 9.09 -1.17
N PRO A 122 5.21 10.06 -0.24
CA PRO A 122 6.22 11.09 -0.04
C PRO A 122 7.60 10.52 0.31
N ASP A 123 8.66 11.09 -0.23
CA ASP A 123 10.04 10.59 -0.11
C ASP A 123 10.46 10.32 1.33
N GLN A 124 10.20 11.27 2.24
CA GLN A 124 10.54 11.09 3.65
C GLN A 124 9.81 9.90 4.27
N MET A 125 8.51 9.73 3.98
CA MET A 125 7.73 8.59 4.46
C MET A 125 8.31 7.27 3.95
N MET A 126 8.64 7.20 2.68
CA MET A 126 9.18 5.97 2.07
C MET A 126 10.53 5.60 2.67
N THR A 127 11.41 6.59 2.88
CA THR A 127 12.71 6.40 3.50
C THR A 127 12.57 5.87 4.93
N ASP A 128 11.74 6.52 5.73
CA ASP A 128 11.51 6.13 7.13
C ASP A 128 10.89 4.73 7.23
N VAL A 129 9.85 4.46 6.44
CA VAL A 129 9.18 3.16 6.38
C VAL A 129 10.16 2.06 5.99
N TYR A 130 11.01 2.28 4.98
CA TYR A 130 12.01 1.31 4.57
C TYR A 130 12.96 0.95 5.72
N LEU A 131 13.52 1.97 6.39
CA LEU A 131 14.43 1.76 7.51
C LEU A 131 13.75 1.02 8.67
N TRP A 132 12.49 1.36 8.98
CA TRP A 132 11.72 0.67 10.01
C TRP A 132 11.42 -0.77 9.63
N LEU A 133 10.99 -1.05 8.40
CA LEU A 133 10.74 -2.42 7.92
C LEU A 133 11.98 -3.30 8.05
N VAL A 134 13.14 -2.80 7.61
CA VAL A 134 14.41 -3.51 7.74
C VAL A 134 14.74 -3.78 9.21
N SER A 135 14.58 -2.76 10.10
CA SER A 135 14.81 -2.90 11.53
C SER A 135 13.82 -3.84 12.23
N LEU A 136 12.66 -4.08 11.63
CA LEU A 136 11.65 -5.02 12.10
C LEU A 136 11.84 -6.45 11.55
N GLY A 137 12.90 -6.67 10.76
CA GLY A 137 13.27 -7.98 10.25
C GLY A 137 12.66 -8.36 8.90
N PHE A 138 12.02 -7.42 8.19
CA PHE A 138 11.58 -7.68 6.82
C PHE A 138 12.77 -7.82 5.88
N GLN A 139 12.69 -8.75 4.94
CA GLN A 139 13.78 -9.02 4.00
C GLN A 139 13.93 -7.89 3.00
N ARG A 140 15.10 -7.26 2.92
CA ARG A 140 15.38 -6.12 2.02
C ARG A 140 15.00 -6.40 0.57
N ARG A 141 15.30 -7.60 0.07
CA ARG A 141 14.99 -8.04 -1.31
C ARG A 141 13.49 -8.12 -1.60
N MET A 142 12.65 -8.18 -0.55
CA MET A 142 11.20 -8.22 -0.66
C MET A 142 10.54 -6.84 -0.49
N ILE A 143 11.33 -5.79 -0.28
CA ILE A 143 10.81 -4.42 -0.14
C ILE A 143 11.08 -3.66 -1.43
N PHE A 144 10.03 -3.20 -2.09
CA PHE A 144 10.11 -2.43 -3.31
C PHE A 144 9.44 -1.05 -3.14
N ILE A 145 10.18 -0.01 -3.51
CA ILE A 145 9.77 1.38 -3.34
C ILE A 145 9.61 2.02 -4.70
N GLU A 146 8.49 2.70 -4.94
CA GLU A 146 8.26 3.52 -6.13
C GLU A 146 8.25 4.98 -5.76
N ARG A 147 9.11 5.75 -6.43
CA ARG A 147 9.19 7.21 -6.28
C ARG A 147 8.53 7.87 -7.46
N PHE A 148 7.58 8.77 -7.20
CA PHE A 148 7.11 9.70 -8.21
C PHE A 148 8.13 10.84 -8.31
N SER A 149 9.19 10.63 -9.10
CA SER A 149 10.07 11.73 -9.50
C SER A 149 9.41 12.50 -10.65
N LEU A 150 9.16 13.79 -10.44
CA LEU A 150 8.85 14.73 -11.51
C LEU A 150 10.14 15.11 -12.22
#